data_db619aa435bd0e0eb5489dc253b825da
#
_entry.id   db619aa435bd0e0eb5489dc253b825da
#
_cell.length_a   1.000
_cell.length_b   1.000
_cell.length_c   1.000
_cell.angle_alpha   90.00
_cell.angle_beta   90.00
_cell.angle_gamma   90.00
#
_symmetry.space_group_name_H-M   'P 1'
#
loop_
_entity.id
_entity.type
_entity.pdbx_description
1 polymer ?
#
loop_
_entity_poly.entity_id
_entity_poly.type
_entity_poly.pdbx_seq_one_letter_code
_entity_poly.pdbx_strand_id
1 'polypeptide(L)'
;MAETPEPHKDNVSRRQARDPRLDVFRGLGMFIILIAHVPNSSLSSWIPARFGFSDATEIFVFCSGAASALAFGAAFDHHGWWWGTRRIARRIWEVYRAHVGVFIAVIATLGLAEALLPGADYLRDRMNLGPFLDAPGLMLAQFLRFAYVPNYFDILPMYIVILALVPVMMALGQRSPWLAAAFSLTLWLGATTHLIELNAEPWSERPWFFNPFAWQLVFFTGFAFTRGWLPAPPRRRGLLLLSLAFLAVSAPVSCHYGFSCYAGWGYAPMLGDIHDWLDPVIDKPHFGALRYVHFLALAYVSFILAGERG
;
A
#
# COMPACT_ATOMS: atom_id res chain seq x y z
N MET A 1 7.26 -29.06 60.18
CA MET A 1 7.74 -29.07 58.78
C MET A 1 6.68 -28.36 57.96
N ALA A 2 6.91 -27.10 57.65
CA ALA A 2 6.00 -26.29 56.84
C ALA A 2 6.62 -26.21 55.43
N GLU A 3 5.92 -26.76 54.45
CA GLU A 3 6.27 -26.64 53.04
C GLU A 3 6.04 -25.18 52.57
N THR A 4 7.12 -24.55 52.10
CA THR A 4 7.05 -23.26 51.40
C THR A 4 6.51 -23.50 50.01
N PRO A 5 5.50 -22.72 49.53
CA PRO A 5 5.03 -22.85 48.17
C PRO A 5 6.06 -22.23 47.22
N GLU A 6 6.49 -23.00 46.20
CA GLU A 6 7.30 -22.47 45.07
C GLU A 6 6.54 -21.39 44.31
N PRO A 7 7.22 -20.31 43.88
CA PRO A 7 6.60 -19.34 43.04
C PRO A 7 6.40 -19.91 41.60
N HIS A 8 5.16 -20.05 41.24
CA HIS A 8 4.69 -20.49 39.92
C HIS A 8 5.32 -19.60 38.81
N LYS A 9 6.21 -20.23 38.05
CA LYS A 9 6.84 -19.62 36.85
C LYS A 9 5.87 -19.60 35.69
N ASP A 10 4.80 -18.82 35.79
CA ASP A 10 3.94 -18.50 34.63
C ASP A 10 4.48 -17.27 33.86
N ASN A 11 5.73 -17.36 33.44
CA ASN A 11 6.31 -16.48 32.47
C ASN A 11 6.31 -17.16 31.09
N VAL A 12 5.14 -17.67 30.67
CA VAL A 12 4.88 -17.99 29.26
C VAL A 12 4.86 -16.67 28.55
N SER A 13 5.93 -16.39 27.83
CA SER A 13 6.01 -15.27 26.88
C SER A 13 4.67 -15.20 26.14
N ARG A 14 3.86 -14.18 26.39
CA ARG A 14 2.72 -13.85 25.55
C ARG A 14 3.29 -13.58 24.16
N ARG A 15 3.36 -14.60 23.32
CA ARG A 15 3.45 -14.43 21.87
C ARG A 15 2.33 -13.48 21.55
N GLN A 16 2.67 -12.29 21.12
CA GLN A 16 1.70 -11.27 20.70
C GLN A 16 0.77 -11.98 19.71
N ALA A 17 -0.47 -12.22 20.13
CA ALA A 17 -1.39 -13.07 19.40
C ALA A 17 -1.53 -12.48 17.99
N ARG A 18 -1.30 -13.31 16.97
CA ARG A 18 -1.50 -12.96 15.57
C ARG A 18 -2.96 -12.53 15.42
N ASP A 19 -3.21 -11.30 14.93
CA ASP A 19 -4.56 -10.83 14.68
C ASP A 19 -5.05 -11.39 13.33
N PRO A 20 -5.97 -12.38 13.33
CA PRO A 20 -6.43 -13.00 12.09
C PRO A 20 -7.14 -12.01 11.16
N ARG A 21 -7.66 -10.91 11.69
CA ARG A 21 -8.33 -9.86 10.90
C ARG A 21 -7.38 -9.23 9.90
N LEU A 22 -6.14 -8.94 10.31
CA LEU A 22 -5.11 -8.39 9.43
C LEU A 22 -4.80 -9.35 8.27
N ASP A 23 -4.76 -10.66 8.54
CA ASP A 23 -4.51 -11.65 7.49
C ASP A 23 -5.70 -11.76 6.52
N VAL A 24 -6.93 -11.72 7.03
CA VAL A 24 -8.15 -11.72 6.22
C VAL A 24 -8.21 -10.48 5.32
N PHE A 25 -8.02 -9.27 5.87
CA PHE A 25 -8.04 -8.04 5.07
C PHE A 25 -6.91 -7.98 4.04
N ARG A 26 -5.73 -8.46 4.38
CA ARG A 26 -4.62 -8.56 3.40
C ARG A 26 -4.94 -9.54 2.29
N GLY A 27 -5.47 -10.72 2.63
CA GLY A 27 -5.87 -11.72 1.64
C GLY A 27 -6.97 -11.20 0.73
N LEU A 28 -7.98 -10.55 1.29
CA LEU A 28 -9.06 -9.91 0.53
C LEU A 28 -8.50 -8.81 -0.39
N GLY A 29 -7.63 -7.94 0.13
CA GLY A 29 -6.95 -6.91 -0.67
C GLY A 29 -6.18 -7.50 -1.85
N MET A 30 -5.39 -8.55 -1.63
CA MET A 30 -4.65 -9.24 -2.70
C MET A 30 -5.61 -9.86 -3.75
N PHE A 31 -6.71 -10.45 -3.30
CA PHE A 31 -7.71 -11.05 -4.21
C PHE A 31 -8.40 -9.98 -5.07
N ILE A 32 -8.77 -8.84 -4.47
CA ILE A 32 -9.35 -7.70 -5.21
C ILE A 32 -8.33 -7.12 -6.20
N ILE A 33 -7.05 -7.00 -5.83
CA ILE A 33 -5.98 -6.57 -6.74
C ILE A 33 -5.86 -7.54 -7.92
N LEU A 34 -5.90 -8.85 -7.68
CA LEU A 34 -5.90 -9.84 -8.76
C LEU A 34 -7.08 -9.63 -9.72
N ILE A 35 -8.30 -9.50 -9.20
CA ILE A 35 -9.51 -9.24 -10.02
C ILE A 35 -9.35 -7.96 -10.85
N ALA A 36 -8.78 -6.89 -10.26
CA ALA A 36 -8.55 -5.63 -10.94
C ALA A 36 -7.63 -5.74 -12.17
N HIS A 37 -6.75 -6.75 -12.18
CA HIS A 37 -5.76 -6.96 -13.24
C HIS A 37 -6.18 -8.01 -14.27
N VAL A 38 -7.32 -8.69 -14.08
CA VAL A 38 -7.86 -9.63 -15.09
C VAL A 38 -8.62 -8.82 -16.14
N PRO A 39 -8.13 -8.76 -17.40
CA PRO A 39 -8.82 -8.03 -18.47
C PRO A 39 -10.23 -8.58 -18.72
N ASN A 40 -11.17 -7.68 -19.00
CA ASN A 40 -12.57 -8.02 -19.36
C ASN A 40 -13.33 -8.85 -18.30
N SER A 41 -12.85 -8.86 -17.05
CA SER A 41 -13.58 -9.52 -15.95
C SER A 41 -14.79 -8.68 -15.52
N SER A 42 -15.97 -9.28 -15.54
CA SER A 42 -17.19 -8.65 -14.98
C SER A 42 -17.05 -8.32 -13.48
N LEU A 43 -16.24 -9.11 -12.76
CA LEU A 43 -15.97 -8.87 -11.35
C LEU A 43 -15.18 -7.57 -11.13
N SER A 44 -14.38 -7.13 -12.10
CA SER A 44 -13.64 -5.88 -12.01
C SER A 44 -14.51 -4.62 -11.96
N SER A 45 -15.80 -4.75 -12.33
CA SER A 45 -16.78 -3.68 -12.21
C SER A 45 -17.33 -3.51 -10.78
N TRP A 46 -17.06 -4.48 -9.89
CA TRP A 46 -17.60 -4.50 -8.53
C TRP A 46 -16.53 -4.36 -7.45
N ILE A 47 -15.29 -4.01 -7.82
CA ILE A 47 -14.22 -3.77 -6.86
C ILE A 47 -14.32 -2.38 -6.22
N PRO A 48 -13.77 -2.16 -5.01
CA PRO A 48 -13.83 -0.88 -4.29
C PRO A 48 -13.38 0.32 -5.12
N ALA A 49 -12.40 0.17 -6.01
CA ALA A 49 -11.92 1.23 -6.91
C ALA A 49 -13.01 1.83 -7.83
N ARG A 50 -14.17 1.19 -7.94
CA ARG A 50 -15.31 1.66 -8.74
C ARG A 50 -16.32 2.47 -7.92
N PHE A 51 -16.19 2.44 -6.60
CA PHE A 51 -17.16 3.03 -5.67
C PHE A 51 -16.54 4.07 -4.72
N GLY A 52 -15.35 4.56 -5.05
CA GLY A 52 -14.69 5.57 -4.24
C GLY A 52 -13.28 5.90 -4.72
N PHE A 53 -12.64 6.82 -4.01
CA PHE A 53 -11.31 7.32 -4.38
C PHE A 53 -10.15 6.39 -3.94
N SER A 54 -10.39 5.46 -3.00
CA SER A 54 -9.39 4.46 -2.57
C SER A 54 -9.75 3.07 -3.09
N ASP A 55 -8.75 2.19 -3.13
CA ASP A 55 -8.91 0.81 -3.61
C ASP A 55 -8.25 -0.23 -2.68
N ALA A 56 -8.07 -1.44 -3.16
CA ALA A 56 -7.46 -2.51 -2.38
C ALA A 56 -5.98 -2.28 -2.06
N THR A 57 -5.30 -1.37 -2.78
CA THR A 57 -3.88 -1.07 -2.54
C THR A 57 -3.70 -0.39 -1.19
N GLU A 58 -4.58 0.57 -0.83
CA GLU A 58 -4.58 1.22 0.47
C GLU A 58 -4.78 0.21 1.60
N ILE A 59 -5.75 -0.71 1.44
CA ILE A 59 -6.00 -1.78 2.42
C ILE A 59 -4.74 -2.62 2.60
N PHE A 60 -4.13 -3.03 1.50
CA PHE A 60 -2.93 -3.87 1.51
C PHE A 60 -1.74 -3.16 2.17
N VAL A 61 -1.49 -1.89 1.84
CA VAL A 61 -0.37 -1.11 2.38
C VAL A 61 -0.57 -0.79 3.85
N PHE A 62 -1.78 -0.41 4.27
CA PHE A 62 -2.13 -0.19 5.67
C PHE A 62 -1.93 -1.45 6.53
N CYS A 63 -2.48 -2.58 6.09
CA CYS A 63 -2.32 -3.86 6.78
C CYS A 63 -0.84 -4.32 6.81
N SER A 64 -0.06 -3.98 5.77
CA SER A 64 1.38 -4.24 5.73
C SER A 64 2.13 -3.40 6.75
N GLY A 65 1.71 -2.15 6.97
CA GLY A 65 2.21 -1.29 8.05
C GLY A 65 1.93 -1.87 9.44
N ALA A 66 0.68 -2.27 9.69
CA ALA A 66 0.27 -2.92 10.92
C ALA A 66 1.05 -4.22 11.20
N ALA A 67 1.16 -5.08 10.18
CA ALA A 67 1.93 -6.32 10.28
C ALA A 67 3.44 -6.07 10.52
N SER A 68 4.00 -5.01 9.91
CA SER A 68 5.40 -4.62 10.12
C SER A 68 5.66 -4.15 11.56
N ALA A 69 4.72 -3.44 12.16
CA ALA A 69 4.80 -3.04 13.57
C ALA A 69 4.84 -4.26 14.51
N LEU A 70 4.01 -5.27 14.24
CA LEU A 70 4.02 -6.54 14.99
C LEU A 70 5.32 -7.33 14.77
N ALA A 71 5.76 -7.42 13.51
CA ALA A 71 6.92 -8.24 13.15
C ALA A 71 8.24 -7.66 13.64
N PHE A 72 8.39 -6.34 13.61
CA PHE A 72 9.67 -5.66 13.84
C PHE A 72 9.70 -4.86 15.13
N GLY A 73 8.56 -4.32 15.60
CA GLY A 73 8.49 -3.45 16.77
C GLY A 73 9.19 -4.05 18.01
N ALA A 74 8.88 -5.29 18.33
CA ALA A 74 9.51 -5.98 19.45
C ALA A 74 11.04 -6.11 19.33
N ALA A 75 11.59 -6.20 18.12
CA ALA A 75 13.03 -6.24 17.92
C ALA A 75 13.71 -4.91 18.31
N PHE A 76 13.09 -3.79 17.99
CA PHE A 76 13.56 -2.47 18.41
C PHE A 76 13.43 -2.26 19.92
N ASP A 77 12.33 -2.73 20.52
CA ASP A 77 12.04 -2.53 21.95
C ASP A 77 12.95 -3.38 22.84
N HIS A 78 13.17 -4.66 22.49
CA HIS A 78 13.87 -5.62 23.37
C HIS A 78 15.36 -5.78 23.04
N HIS A 79 15.76 -5.56 21.77
CA HIS A 79 17.14 -5.80 21.33
C HIS A 79 17.84 -4.52 20.86
N GLY A 80 17.13 -3.38 20.88
CA GLY A 80 17.65 -2.09 20.52
C GLY A 80 17.65 -1.81 19.01
N TRP A 81 18.00 -0.56 18.68
CA TRP A 81 17.86 0.00 17.33
C TRP A 81 18.64 -0.76 16.26
N TRP A 82 19.86 -1.18 16.53
CA TRP A 82 20.72 -1.89 15.57
C TRP A 82 20.18 -3.26 15.18
N TRP A 83 19.65 -4.03 16.14
CA TRP A 83 19.05 -5.33 15.87
C TRP A 83 17.74 -5.19 15.09
N GLY A 84 16.91 -4.21 15.44
CA GLY A 84 15.71 -3.88 14.68
C GLY A 84 16.04 -3.51 13.23
N THR A 85 17.01 -2.62 13.03
CA THR A 85 17.48 -2.20 11.70
C THR A 85 18.03 -3.36 10.88
N ARG A 86 18.83 -4.25 11.48
CA ARG A 86 19.35 -5.45 10.81
C ARG A 86 18.22 -6.38 10.36
N ARG A 87 17.17 -6.51 11.16
CA ARG A 87 15.99 -7.32 10.81
C ARG A 87 15.24 -6.71 9.62
N ILE A 88 15.08 -5.39 9.59
CA ILE A 88 14.52 -4.66 8.46
C ILE A 88 15.39 -4.84 7.22
N ALA A 89 16.70 -4.68 7.30
CA ALA A 89 17.61 -4.85 6.17
C ALA A 89 17.51 -6.27 5.57
N ARG A 90 17.38 -7.30 6.41
CA ARG A 90 17.11 -8.67 5.94
C ARG A 90 15.80 -8.76 5.17
N ARG A 91 14.74 -8.12 5.68
CA ARG A 91 13.43 -8.10 5.00
C ARG A 91 13.49 -7.35 3.68
N ILE A 92 14.17 -6.21 3.62
CA ILE A 92 14.43 -5.47 2.38
C ILE A 92 15.12 -6.39 1.36
N TRP A 93 16.16 -7.13 1.78
CA TRP A 93 16.86 -8.06 0.90
C TRP A 93 15.96 -9.19 0.38
N GLU A 94 15.07 -9.73 1.23
CA GLU A 94 14.08 -10.74 0.80
C GLU A 94 13.12 -10.18 -0.25
N VAL A 95 12.60 -8.98 -0.04
CA VAL A 95 11.68 -8.31 -0.97
C VAL A 95 12.40 -7.94 -2.27
N TYR A 96 13.64 -7.47 -2.19
CA TYR A 96 14.46 -7.17 -3.36
C TYR A 96 14.69 -8.41 -4.23
N ARG A 97 15.06 -9.53 -3.62
CA ARG A 97 15.22 -10.79 -4.36
C ARG A 97 13.90 -11.25 -5.00
N ALA A 98 12.78 -11.07 -4.30
CA ALA A 98 11.47 -11.37 -4.85
C ALA A 98 11.14 -10.46 -6.05
N HIS A 99 11.47 -9.17 -5.98
CA HIS A 99 11.30 -8.21 -7.07
C HIS A 99 12.07 -8.64 -8.33
N VAL A 100 13.35 -8.98 -8.17
CA VAL A 100 14.17 -9.48 -9.28
C VAL A 100 13.65 -10.81 -9.81
N GLY A 101 13.27 -11.73 -8.93
CA GLY A 101 12.72 -13.04 -9.32
C GLY A 101 11.42 -12.93 -10.10
N VAL A 102 10.50 -12.04 -9.69
CA VAL A 102 9.24 -11.76 -10.40
C VAL A 102 9.53 -11.16 -11.77
N PHE A 103 10.48 -10.23 -11.88
CA PHE A 103 10.87 -9.65 -13.17
C PHE A 103 11.37 -10.72 -14.14
N ILE A 104 12.29 -11.59 -13.69
CA ILE A 104 12.81 -12.69 -14.53
C ILE A 104 11.68 -13.64 -14.94
N ALA A 105 10.79 -13.99 -14.02
CA ALA A 105 9.66 -14.87 -14.30
C ALA A 105 8.70 -14.25 -15.33
N VAL A 106 8.41 -12.96 -15.22
CA VAL A 106 7.56 -12.24 -16.19
C VAL A 106 8.22 -12.20 -17.57
N ILE A 107 9.50 -11.84 -17.67
CA ILE A 107 10.22 -11.82 -18.96
C ILE A 107 10.22 -13.23 -19.61
N ALA A 108 10.48 -14.28 -18.84
CA ALA A 108 10.44 -15.65 -19.35
C ALA A 108 9.03 -16.04 -19.81
N THR A 109 7.99 -15.68 -19.06
CA THR A 109 6.59 -15.96 -19.40
C THR A 109 6.15 -15.22 -20.66
N LEU A 110 6.54 -13.94 -20.80
CA LEU A 110 6.25 -13.15 -22.00
C LEU A 110 6.94 -13.70 -23.24
N GLY A 111 8.23 -14.04 -23.14
CA GLY A 111 8.95 -14.66 -24.25
C GLY A 111 8.32 -15.99 -24.69
N LEU A 112 7.84 -16.79 -23.73
CA LEU A 112 7.12 -18.02 -24.03
C LEU A 112 5.75 -17.73 -24.67
N ALA A 113 5.02 -16.74 -24.15
CA ALA A 113 3.73 -16.35 -24.70
C ALA A 113 3.86 -15.83 -26.15
N GLU A 114 4.84 -14.97 -26.43
CA GLU A 114 5.11 -14.47 -27.78
C GLU A 114 5.48 -15.61 -28.75
N ALA A 115 6.20 -16.61 -28.28
CA ALA A 115 6.60 -17.78 -29.11
C ALA A 115 5.41 -18.72 -29.41
N LEU A 116 4.41 -18.79 -28.55
CA LEU A 116 3.30 -19.75 -28.64
C LEU A 116 1.96 -19.14 -29.07
N LEU A 117 1.75 -17.85 -28.85
CA LEU A 117 0.45 -17.18 -29.02
C LEU A 117 0.59 -16.00 -29.99
N PRO A 118 -0.02 -16.05 -31.19
CA PRO A 118 -0.06 -14.90 -32.09
C PRO A 118 -0.69 -13.68 -31.44
N GLY A 119 -0.04 -12.52 -31.55
CA GLY A 119 -0.55 -11.25 -31.03
C GLY A 119 -0.28 -11.02 -29.54
N ALA A 120 0.56 -11.83 -28.86
CA ALA A 120 0.94 -11.62 -27.47
C ALA A 120 1.95 -10.47 -27.26
N ASP A 121 2.53 -9.96 -28.33
CA ASP A 121 3.49 -8.84 -28.36
C ASP A 121 2.97 -7.54 -27.73
N TYR A 122 1.65 -7.30 -27.75
CA TYR A 122 1.03 -6.14 -27.09
C TYR A 122 1.32 -6.07 -25.57
N LEU A 123 1.57 -7.22 -24.92
CA LEU A 123 1.88 -7.29 -23.49
C LEU A 123 3.22 -6.61 -23.18
N ARG A 124 4.17 -6.71 -24.08
CA ARG A 124 5.49 -6.06 -23.98
C ARG A 124 5.35 -4.54 -23.90
N ASP A 125 4.55 -3.96 -24.80
CA ASP A 125 4.33 -2.52 -24.86
C ASP A 125 3.53 -2.04 -23.64
N ARG A 126 2.48 -2.79 -23.25
CA ARG A 126 1.69 -2.51 -22.07
C ARG A 126 2.51 -2.48 -20.77
N MET A 127 3.54 -3.31 -20.66
CA MET A 127 4.42 -3.39 -19.51
C MET A 127 5.65 -2.46 -19.64
N ASN A 128 5.78 -1.69 -20.73
CA ASN A 128 6.94 -0.85 -21.01
C ASN A 128 8.27 -1.65 -21.01
N LEU A 129 8.28 -2.81 -21.65
CA LEU A 129 9.45 -3.71 -21.72
C LEU A 129 10.26 -3.56 -23.01
N GLY A 130 9.81 -2.74 -23.97
CA GLY A 130 10.55 -2.45 -25.21
C GLY A 130 12.01 -2.05 -24.93
N PRO A 131 12.28 -1.03 -24.11
CA PRO A 131 13.64 -0.59 -23.80
C PRO A 131 14.52 -1.72 -23.21
N PHE A 132 13.94 -2.61 -22.41
CA PHE A 132 14.67 -3.76 -21.87
C PHE A 132 15.09 -4.75 -22.97
N LEU A 133 14.23 -5.01 -23.94
CA LEU A 133 14.53 -5.93 -25.03
C LEU A 133 15.54 -5.34 -26.03
N ASP A 134 15.51 -4.01 -26.22
CA ASP A 134 16.47 -3.31 -27.09
C ASP A 134 17.89 -3.26 -26.51
N ALA A 135 18.02 -3.13 -25.17
CA ALA A 135 19.30 -3.03 -24.50
C ALA A 135 19.31 -3.78 -23.13
N PRO A 136 19.21 -5.14 -23.13
CA PRO A 136 18.95 -5.92 -21.92
C PRO A 136 19.96 -5.70 -20.79
N GLY A 137 21.25 -5.63 -21.11
CA GLY A 137 22.30 -5.46 -20.11
C GLY A 137 22.23 -4.09 -19.42
N LEU A 138 22.00 -3.02 -20.18
CA LEU A 138 21.85 -1.67 -19.64
C LEU A 138 20.58 -1.57 -18.80
N MET A 139 19.46 -2.03 -19.34
CA MET A 139 18.16 -1.93 -18.64
C MET A 139 18.09 -2.83 -17.41
N LEU A 140 18.73 -3.98 -17.41
CA LEU A 140 18.87 -4.79 -16.20
C LEU A 140 19.67 -4.03 -15.12
N ALA A 141 20.75 -3.37 -15.47
CA ALA A 141 21.51 -2.56 -14.52
C ALA A 141 20.69 -1.38 -13.98
N GLN A 142 19.83 -0.75 -14.78
CA GLN A 142 18.92 0.31 -14.33
C GLN A 142 17.78 -0.27 -13.45
N PHE A 143 17.22 -1.41 -13.82
CA PHE A 143 16.19 -2.09 -13.04
C PHE A 143 16.68 -2.47 -11.63
N LEU A 144 17.90 -3.04 -11.54
CA LEU A 144 18.51 -3.41 -10.26
C LEU A 144 18.76 -2.20 -9.33
N ARG A 145 18.86 -0.99 -9.88
CA ARG A 145 19.02 0.27 -9.13
C ARG A 145 17.72 1.06 -8.95
N PHE A 146 16.59 0.52 -9.39
CA PHE A 146 15.29 1.20 -9.42
C PHE A 146 15.25 2.48 -10.28
N ALA A 147 16.19 2.63 -11.20
CA ALA A 147 16.22 3.72 -12.17
C ALA A 147 15.46 3.39 -13.46
N TYR A 148 15.03 2.14 -13.63
CA TYR A 148 14.06 1.67 -14.60
C TYR A 148 13.05 0.80 -13.88
N VAL A 149 11.82 1.30 -13.80
CA VAL A 149 10.68 0.60 -13.19
C VAL A 149 9.61 0.41 -14.26
N PRO A 150 9.54 -0.78 -14.87
CA PRO A 150 8.50 -1.10 -15.85
C PRO A 150 7.11 -1.00 -15.23
N ASN A 151 6.08 -0.83 -16.06
CA ASN A 151 4.70 -0.80 -15.60
C ASN A 151 4.36 -2.08 -14.82
N TYR A 152 3.61 -1.94 -13.72
CA TYR A 152 3.23 -3.00 -12.77
C TYR A 152 4.36 -3.51 -11.85
N PHE A 153 5.57 -2.99 -11.96
CA PHE A 153 6.68 -3.36 -11.07
C PHE A 153 6.91 -2.38 -9.92
N ASP A 154 6.06 -1.39 -9.74
CA ASP A 154 6.25 -0.27 -8.80
C ASP A 154 6.06 -0.66 -7.32
N ILE A 155 5.19 -1.63 -7.02
CA ILE A 155 4.74 -1.92 -5.64
C ILE A 155 5.86 -2.43 -4.73
N LEU A 156 6.76 -3.28 -5.23
CA LEU A 156 7.86 -3.83 -4.43
C LEU A 156 8.98 -2.80 -4.20
N PRO A 157 9.44 -2.01 -5.19
CA PRO A 157 10.33 -0.88 -4.96
C PRO A 157 9.77 0.13 -3.96
N MET A 158 8.51 0.55 -4.09
CA MET A 158 7.83 1.40 -3.12
C MET A 158 7.94 0.81 -1.71
N TYR A 159 7.60 -0.47 -1.55
CA TYR A 159 7.63 -1.15 -0.24
C TYR A 159 9.04 -1.24 0.34
N ILE A 160 10.08 -1.44 -0.47
CA ILE A 160 11.48 -1.43 -0.06
C ILE A 160 11.87 -0.08 0.53
N VAL A 161 11.52 1.02 -0.14
CA VAL A 161 11.81 2.37 0.36
C VAL A 161 11.05 2.64 1.67
N ILE A 162 9.77 2.27 1.75
CA ILE A 162 8.99 2.43 2.99
C ILE A 162 9.58 1.62 4.14
N LEU A 163 10.04 0.38 3.89
CA LEU A 163 10.72 -0.41 4.92
C LEU A 163 12.02 0.24 5.38
N ALA A 164 12.77 0.88 4.48
CA ALA A 164 13.99 1.60 4.84
C ALA A 164 13.73 2.81 5.76
N LEU A 165 12.53 3.37 5.74
CA LEU A 165 12.11 4.44 6.65
C LEU A 165 11.75 3.93 8.06
N VAL A 166 11.45 2.63 8.24
CA VAL A 166 11.02 2.08 9.55
C VAL A 166 12.01 2.35 10.67
N PRO A 167 13.34 2.17 10.52
CA PRO A 167 14.29 2.50 11.58
C PRO A 167 14.27 3.98 11.99
N VAL A 168 14.09 4.89 11.05
CA VAL A 168 13.96 6.33 11.30
C VAL A 168 12.68 6.60 12.07
N MET A 169 11.55 6.05 11.60
CA MET A 169 10.25 6.19 12.26
C MET A 169 10.27 5.64 13.68
N MET A 170 10.95 4.51 13.91
CA MET A 170 11.13 3.94 15.26
C MET A 170 11.96 4.87 16.14
N ALA A 171 13.05 5.43 15.66
CA ALA A 171 13.89 6.36 16.42
C ALA A 171 13.13 7.64 16.78
N LEU A 172 12.33 8.18 15.88
CA LEU A 172 11.49 9.35 16.12
C LEU A 172 10.35 9.03 17.08
N GLY A 173 9.63 7.94 16.84
CA GLY A 173 8.47 7.51 17.62
C GLY A 173 8.82 7.13 19.08
N GLN A 174 10.02 6.59 19.32
CA GLN A 174 10.52 6.35 20.66
C GLN A 174 10.80 7.64 21.45
N ARG A 175 11.11 8.74 20.77
CA ARG A 175 11.25 10.07 21.40
C ARG A 175 9.89 10.74 21.58
N SER A 176 9.08 10.76 20.54
CA SER A 176 7.71 11.26 20.54
C SER A 176 6.96 10.78 19.31
N PRO A 177 5.75 10.19 19.46
CA PRO A 177 4.88 9.86 18.34
C PRO A 177 4.58 11.05 17.42
N TRP A 178 4.55 12.26 17.96
CA TRP A 178 4.34 13.48 17.18
C TRP A 178 5.49 13.80 16.22
N LEU A 179 6.73 13.47 16.59
CA LEU A 179 7.89 13.63 15.70
C LEU A 179 7.79 12.65 14.51
N ALA A 180 7.38 11.41 14.76
CA ALA A 180 7.15 10.43 13.70
C ALA A 180 6.00 10.88 12.77
N ALA A 181 4.91 11.38 13.34
CA ALA A 181 3.78 11.90 12.57
C ALA A 181 4.18 13.12 11.73
N ALA A 182 4.89 14.09 12.32
CA ALA A 182 5.37 15.28 11.60
C ALA A 182 6.32 14.91 10.45
N PHE A 183 7.25 13.99 10.67
CA PHE A 183 8.15 13.50 9.62
C PHE A 183 7.38 12.83 8.48
N SER A 184 6.44 11.93 8.80
CA SER A 184 5.60 11.25 7.82
C SER A 184 4.77 12.25 7.00
N LEU A 185 4.15 13.24 7.65
CA LEU A 185 3.39 14.28 6.98
C LEU A 185 4.26 15.18 6.10
N THR A 186 5.48 15.52 6.54
CA THR A 186 6.40 16.32 5.73
C THR A 186 6.81 15.60 4.45
N LEU A 187 7.11 14.29 4.52
CA LEU A 187 7.41 13.49 3.34
C LEU A 187 6.20 13.42 2.40
N TRP A 188 5.02 13.20 2.95
CA TRP A 188 3.78 13.16 2.18
C TRP A 188 3.50 14.50 1.48
N LEU A 189 3.60 15.62 2.19
CA LEU A 189 3.46 16.95 1.60
C LEU A 189 4.49 17.21 0.50
N GLY A 190 5.75 16.83 0.72
CA GLY A 190 6.79 16.95 -0.30
C GLY A 190 6.50 16.15 -1.57
N ALA A 191 5.89 14.97 -1.43
CA ALA A 191 5.53 14.15 -2.58
C ALA A 191 4.25 14.69 -3.28
N THR A 192 3.21 15.07 -2.53
CA THR A 192 1.96 15.60 -3.12
C THR A 192 2.12 16.97 -3.77
N THR A 193 3.13 17.73 -3.38
CA THR A 193 3.49 19.01 -4.01
C THR A 193 4.56 18.86 -5.09
N HIS A 194 4.87 17.63 -5.52
CA HIS A 194 5.89 17.31 -6.53
C HIS A 194 7.32 17.80 -6.22
N LEU A 195 7.62 18.14 -4.96
CA LEU A 195 8.97 18.50 -4.53
C LEU A 195 9.88 17.28 -4.39
N ILE A 196 9.30 16.10 -4.18
CA ILE A 196 10.01 14.82 -4.05
C ILE A 196 9.45 13.86 -5.08
N GLU A 197 10.09 13.79 -6.25
CA GLU A 197 9.76 12.88 -7.34
C GLU A 197 10.84 11.82 -7.54
N LEU A 198 10.40 10.63 -7.96
CA LEU A 198 11.27 9.56 -8.41
C LEU A 198 10.89 9.21 -9.84
N ASN A 199 11.82 9.36 -10.76
CA ASN A 199 11.59 9.01 -12.16
C ASN A 199 11.65 7.48 -12.33
N ALA A 200 10.69 6.94 -13.05
CA ALA A 200 10.59 5.51 -13.32
C ALA A 200 11.53 5.05 -14.45
N GLU A 201 12.13 6.00 -15.17
CA GLU A 201 13.03 5.74 -16.30
C GLU A 201 13.93 6.95 -16.59
N PRO A 202 15.16 6.74 -17.10
CA PRO A 202 16.11 7.82 -17.28
C PRO A 202 15.92 8.68 -18.56
N TRP A 203 15.02 8.27 -19.44
CA TRP A 203 14.76 8.95 -20.73
C TRP A 203 13.46 9.75 -20.75
N SER A 204 12.66 9.73 -19.69
CA SER A 204 11.45 10.54 -19.55
C SER A 204 11.27 11.03 -18.11
N GLU A 205 10.35 11.96 -17.94
CA GLU A 205 9.95 12.45 -16.61
C GLU A 205 8.81 11.64 -16.00
N ARG A 206 8.53 10.43 -16.51
CA ARG A 206 7.50 9.56 -15.95
C ARG A 206 7.81 9.22 -14.50
N PRO A 207 6.96 9.60 -13.53
CA PRO A 207 7.19 9.30 -12.13
C PRO A 207 6.93 7.82 -11.83
N TRP A 208 7.40 7.35 -10.70
CA TRP A 208 6.94 6.08 -10.13
C TRP A 208 5.44 6.12 -9.90
N PHE A 209 4.74 5.08 -10.33
CA PHE A 209 3.28 5.01 -10.15
C PHE A 209 2.86 4.99 -8.67
N PHE A 210 3.70 4.47 -7.79
CA PHE A 210 3.54 4.57 -6.34
C PHE A 210 4.71 5.34 -5.75
N ASN A 211 4.58 6.68 -5.59
CA ASN A 211 5.59 7.47 -4.92
C ASN A 211 5.73 7.01 -3.44
N PRO A 212 6.87 6.41 -3.03
CA PRO A 212 7.02 5.83 -1.69
C PRO A 212 6.91 6.86 -0.58
N PHE A 213 7.28 8.12 -0.82
CA PHE A 213 7.21 9.21 0.15
C PHE A 213 5.77 9.68 0.36
N ALA A 214 4.87 9.46 -0.60
CA ALA A 214 3.44 9.65 -0.43
C ALA A 214 2.80 8.44 0.24
N TRP A 215 3.03 7.23 -0.28
CA TRP A 215 2.39 6.01 0.17
C TRP A 215 2.83 5.53 1.55
N GLN A 216 3.97 6.01 2.06
CA GLN A 216 4.40 5.74 3.43
C GLN A 216 3.38 6.25 4.47
N LEU A 217 2.58 7.29 4.16
CA LEU A 217 1.61 7.83 5.10
C LEU A 217 0.58 6.77 5.51
N VAL A 218 -0.02 6.06 4.57
CA VAL A 218 -1.00 5.01 4.87
C VAL A 218 -0.34 3.81 5.55
N PHE A 219 0.89 3.46 5.17
CA PHE A 219 1.65 2.41 5.83
C PHE A 219 1.92 2.75 7.30
N PHE A 220 2.47 3.95 7.57
CA PHE A 220 2.78 4.35 8.94
C PHE A 220 1.54 4.69 9.77
N THR A 221 0.40 4.96 9.16
CA THR A 221 -0.88 5.02 9.87
C THR A 221 -1.24 3.65 10.45
N GLY A 222 -1.19 2.58 9.66
CA GLY A 222 -1.39 1.20 10.14
C GLY A 222 -0.35 0.78 11.19
N PHE A 223 0.91 1.15 10.96
CA PHE A 223 2.02 0.94 11.88
C PHE A 223 1.78 1.64 13.23
N ALA A 224 1.37 2.92 13.21
CA ALA A 224 1.16 3.75 14.39
C ALA A 224 -0.02 3.27 15.25
N PHE A 225 -1.13 2.83 14.65
CA PHE A 225 -2.22 2.19 15.36
C PHE A 225 -1.75 0.94 16.10
N THR A 226 -1.00 0.09 15.44
CA THR A 226 -0.50 -1.17 16.02
C THR A 226 0.54 -0.93 17.11
N ARG A 227 1.35 0.15 16.99
CA ARG A 227 2.31 0.57 18.02
C ARG A 227 1.68 1.30 19.20
N GLY A 228 0.38 1.61 19.13
CA GLY A 228 -0.30 2.45 20.12
C GLY A 228 0.14 3.92 20.11
N TRP A 229 0.80 4.39 19.03
CA TRP A 229 1.14 5.81 18.83
C TRP A 229 -0.09 6.64 18.46
N LEU A 230 -1.06 6.01 17.79
CA LEU A 230 -2.37 6.56 17.53
C LEU A 230 -3.41 5.80 18.38
N PRO A 231 -4.31 6.50 19.10
CA PRO A 231 -5.41 5.86 19.80
C PRO A 231 -6.43 5.30 18.82
N ALA A 232 -7.07 4.19 19.20
CA ALA A 232 -8.18 3.65 18.41
C ALA A 232 -9.27 4.72 18.23
N PRO A 233 -9.87 4.85 17.05
CA PRO A 233 -10.91 5.84 16.81
C PRO A 233 -12.13 5.57 17.69
N PRO A 234 -12.77 6.64 18.23
CA PRO A 234 -13.92 6.48 19.12
C PRO A 234 -15.12 5.92 18.37
N ARG A 235 -15.84 4.99 18.99
CA ARG A 235 -17.08 4.40 18.42
C ARG A 235 -18.24 5.38 18.60
N ARG A 236 -18.38 6.35 17.70
CA ARG A 236 -19.41 7.39 17.73
C ARG A 236 -20.34 7.27 16.52
N ARG A 237 -21.67 7.27 16.78
CA ARG A 237 -22.68 7.20 15.68
C ARG A 237 -22.53 8.34 14.69
N GLY A 238 -22.24 9.57 15.16
CA GLY A 238 -22.02 10.71 14.28
C GLY A 238 -20.85 10.53 13.33
N LEU A 239 -19.72 9.99 13.81
CA LEU A 239 -18.55 9.71 12.98
C LEU A 239 -18.85 8.59 11.96
N LEU A 240 -19.61 7.55 12.37
CA LEU A 240 -20.05 6.49 11.46
C LEU A 240 -20.96 7.04 10.35
N LEU A 241 -21.94 7.86 10.70
CA LEU A 241 -22.85 8.49 9.73
C LEU A 241 -22.09 9.42 8.78
N LEU A 242 -21.14 10.20 9.29
CA LEU A 242 -20.28 11.07 8.47
C LEU A 242 -19.43 10.24 7.49
N SER A 243 -18.82 9.14 7.97
CA SER A 243 -18.04 8.23 7.12
C SER A 243 -18.91 7.60 6.02
N LEU A 244 -20.09 7.09 6.38
CA LEU A 244 -21.03 6.51 5.41
C LEU A 244 -21.53 7.55 4.40
N ALA A 245 -21.85 8.76 4.83
CA ALA A 245 -22.28 9.85 3.96
C ALA A 245 -21.15 10.25 2.99
N PHE A 246 -19.90 10.35 3.47
CA PHE A 246 -18.76 10.66 2.63
C PHE A 246 -18.51 9.56 1.58
N LEU A 247 -18.56 8.27 1.98
CA LEU A 247 -18.42 7.14 1.06
C LEU A 247 -19.55 7.13 0.02
N ALA A 248 -20.79 7.43 0.43
CA ALA A 248 -21.94 7.47 -0.49
C ALA A 248 -21.84 8.62 -1.50
N VAL A 249 -21.35 9.81 -1.07
CA VAL A 249 -21.16 10.97 -1.96
C VAL A 249 -19.97 10.79 -2.89
N SER A 250 -18.89 10.16 -2.43
CA SER A 250 -17.71 9.91 -3.26
C SER A 250 -17.96 8.88 -4.36
N ALA A 251 -18.88 7.94 -4.15
CA ALA A 251 -19.15 6.86 -5.10
C ALA A 251 -19.52 7.34 -6.51
N PRO A 252 -20.50 8.23 -6.73
CA PRO A 252 -20.82 8.72 -8.09
C PRO A 252 -19.71 9.54 -8.71
N VAL A 253 -18.90 10.25 -7.91
CA VAL A 253 -17.81 11.12 -8.40
C VAL A 253 -16.56 10.31 -8.77
N SER A 254 -16.39 9.12 -8.21
CA SER A 254 -15.24 8.26 -8.52
C SER A 254 -15.31 7.62 -9.90
N CYS A 255 -16.46 7.66 -10.54
CA CYS A 255 -16.70 7.14 -11.89
C CYS A 255 -16.16 8.08 -12.95
N HIS A 256 -15.05 7.69 -13.56
CA HIS A 256 -14.34 8.45 -14.56
C HIS A 256 -14.57 7.91 -15.98
N TYR A 257 -14.55 8.77 -16.97
CA TYR A 257 -14.56 8.59 -18.43
C TYR A 257 -14.78 7.18 -19.00
N GLY A 258 -15.92 6.98 -19.67
CA GLY A 258 -16.16 5.80 -20.51
C GLY A 258 -16.38 4.48 -19.76
N PHE A 259 -16.19 4.46 -18.46
CA PHE A 259 -16.63 3.38 -17.61
C PHE A 259 -17.96 3.76 -16.99
N SER A 260 -19.05 3.15 -17.45
CA SER A 260 -20.23 3.06 -16.60
C SER A 260 -19.81 2.23 -15.39
N CYS A 261 -19.42 2.88 -14.30
CA CYS A 261 -19.06 2.20 -13.05
C CYS A 261 -20.25 1.41 -12.51
N TYR A 262 -21.43 1.77 -12.96
CA TYR A 262 -22.70 1.16 -12.57
C TYR A 262 -23.40 0.69 -13.82
N ALA A 263 -23.63 -0.60 -13.96
CA ALA A 263 -24.44 -1.14 -15.02
C ALA A 263 -25.80 -0.41 -15.04
N GLY A 264 -26.07 0.36 -16.11
CA GLY A 264 -27.33 1.09 -16.30
C GLY A 264 -27.36 2.55 -15.81
N TRP A 265 -26.33 3.06 -15.19
CA TRP A 265 -26.24 4.49 -14.85
C TRP A 265 -25.50 5.23 -15.95
N GLY A 266 -26.19 6.12 -16.64
CA GLY A 266 -25.60 6.91 -17.70
C GLY A 266 -24.48 7.82 -17.17
N TYR A 267 -23.48 8.08 -18.00
CA TYR A 267 -22.46 9.08 -17.75
C TYR A 267 -23.12 10.45 -17.57
N ALA A 268 -22.86 11.09 -16.44
CA ALA A 268 -23.24 12.48 -16.21
C ALA A 268 -22.00 13.35 -16.41
N PRO A 269 -21.91 14.20 -17.46
CA PRO A 269 -20.74 15.02 -17.74
C PRO A 269 -20.28 15.84 -16.53
N MET A 270 -21.22 16.41 -15.79
CA MET A 270 -20.94 17.17 -14.56
C MET A 270 -20.14 16.37 -13.49
N LEU A 271 -20.37 15.06 -13.39
CA LEU A 271 -19.60 14.21 -12.46
C LEU A 271 -18.16 14.01 -12.94
N GLY A 272 -17.95 13.95 -14.26
CA GLY A 272 -16.62 13.95 -14.86
C GLY A 272 -15.88 15.27 -14.58
N ASP A 273 -16.52 16.39 -14.79
CA ASP A 273 -15.94 17.72 -14.50
C ASP A 273 -15.55 17.87 -13.01
N ILE A 274 -16.40 17.35 -12.10
CA ILE A 274 -16.08 17.34 -10.65
C ILE A 274 -14.90 16.40 -10.37
N HIS A 275 -14.85 15.25 -11.00
CA HIS A 275 -13.73 14.31 -10.83
C HIS A 275 -12.42 14.95 -11.27
N ASP A 276 -12.40 15.56 -12.48
CA ASP A 276 -11.22 16.22 -13.05
C ASP A 276 -10.75 17.40 -12.17
N TRP A 277 -11.69 18.15 -11.60
CA TRP A 277 -11.37 19.21 -10.65
C TRP A 277 -10.76 18.67 -9.35
N LEU A 278 -11.16 17.48 -8.92
CA LEU A 278 -10.64 16.83 -7.72
C LEU A 278 -9.34 16.05 -7.97
N ASP A 279 -8.92 15.86 -9.24
CA ASP A 279 -7.77 15.03 -9.60
C ASP A 279 -6.53 15.27 -8.73
N PRO A 280 -6.08 16.50 -8.44
CA PRO A 280 -4.88 16.73 -7.61
C PRO A 280 -4.99 16.18 -6.18
N VAL A 281 -6.21 16.02 -5.65
CA VAL A 281 -6.45 15.56 -4.28
C VAL A 281 -6.93 14.11 -4.19
N ILE A 282 -7.23 13.47 -5.34
CA ILE A 282 -7.56 12.04 -5.46
C ILE A 282 -6.50 11.25 -6.22
N ASP A 283 -5.46 11.93 -6.69
CA ASP A 283 -4.36 11.33 -7.44
C ASP A 283 -3.77 10.09 -6.75
N LYS A 284 -3.60 9.01 -7.52
CA LYS A 284 -3.11 7.73 -6.97
C LYS A 284 -1.60 7.69 -6.82
N PRO A 285 -0.79 8.11 -7.80
CA PRO A 285 0.66 8.17 -7.70
C PRO A 285 1.17 8.88 -6.45
N HIS A 286 0.63 10.05 -6.14
CA HIS A 286 1.07 10.90 -5.03
C HIS A 286 0.18 10.77 -3.78
N PHE A 287 -0.73 9.82 -3.79
CA PHE A 287 -1.61 9.52 -2.64
C PHE A 287 -2.34 10.75 -2.10
N GLY A 288 -3.20 11.34 -2.94
CA GLY A 288 -3.92 12.57 -2.67
C GLY A 288 -4.74 12.58 -1.38
N ALA A 289 -4.97 13.76 -0.82
CA ALA A 289 -5.59 13.94 0.50
C ALA A 289 -6.98 13.32 0.62
N LEU A 290 -7.86 13.51 -0.38
CA LEU A 290 -9.20 12.91 -0.37
C LEU A 290 -9.17 11.40 -0.52
N ARG A 291 -8.16 10.85 -1.21
CA ARG A 291 -7.92 9.42 -1.29
C ARG A 291 -7.61 8.86 0.11
N TYR A 292 -6.74 9.54 0.86
CA TYR A 292 -6.42 9.16 2.24
C TYR A 292 -7.63 9.24 3.16
N VAL A 293 -8.40 10.34 3.11
CA VAL A 293 -9.61 10.49 3.93
C VAL A 293 -10.66 9.44 3.58
N HIS A 294 -10.84 9.13 2.28
CA HIS A 294 -11.75 8.08 1.82
C HIS A 294 -11.35 6.70 2.38
N PHE A 295 -10.06 6.38 2.32
CA PHE A 295 -9.54 5.15 2.91
C PHE A 295 -9.79 5.10 4.43
N LEU A 296 -9.54 6.20 5.16
CA LEU A 296 -9.80 6.25 6.61
C LEU A 296 -11.28 6.07 6.95
N ALA A 297 -12.19 6.65 6.16
CA ALA A 297 -13.63 6.46 6.32
C ALA A 297 -14.02 4.99 6.11
N LEU A 298 -13.50 4.35 5.06
CA LEU A 298 -13.71 2.93 4.78
C LEU A 298 -13.15 2.03 5.88
N ALA A 299 -11.93 2.31 6.34
CA ALA A 299 -11.28 1.60 7.44
C ALA A 299 -12.06 1.75 8.75
N TYR A 300 -12.60 2.95 9.03
CA TYR A 300 -13.41 3.18 10.21
C TYR A 300 -14.73 2.42 10.18
N VAL A 301 -15.45 2.43 9.06
CA VAL A 301 -16.67 1.62 8.88
C VAL A 301 -16.36 0.13 9.07
N SER A 302 -15.28 -0.36 8.48
CA SER A 302 -14.83 -1.75 8.64
C SER A 302 -14.49 -2.08 10.09
N PHE A 303 -13.81 -1.17 10.81
CA PHE A 303 -13.50 -1.31 12.23
C PHE A 303 -14.77 -1.41 13.10
N ILE A 304 -15.80 -0.62 12.79
CA ILE A 304 -17.08 -0.68 13.51
C ILE A 304 -17.80 -2.01 13.23
N LEU A 305 -17.83 -2.46 11.98
CA LEU A 305 -18.50 -3.70 11.56
C LEU A 305 -17.80 -4.96 12.09
N ALA A 306 -16.47 -4.96 12.12
CA ALA A 306 -15.69 -6.09 12.67
C ALA A 306 -15.91 -6.30 14.18
N GLY A 307 -16.39 -5.28 14.90
CA GLY A 307 -16.66 -5.38 16.34
C GLY A 307 -15.38 -5.51 17.19
N GLU A 308 -15.54 -5.93 18.45
CA GLU A 308 -14.40 -6.08 19.39
C GLU A 308 -13.72 -7.44 19.28
N ARG A 309 -14.46 -8.44 18.81
CA ARG A 309 -14.00 -9.83 18.76
C ARG A 309 -13.62 -10.33 17.36
N GLY A 310 -13.89 -9.53 16.33
CA GLY A 310 -13.62 -9.89 14.93
C GLY A 310 -14.60 -10.89 14.37
#